data_37256b80fbbdd9b12403453241328e8d
#
_entry.id   37256b80fbbdd9b12403453241328e8d
#
_cell.length_a   1.000
_cell.length_b   1.000
_cell.length_c   1.000
_cell.angle_alpha   90.00
_cell.angle_beta   90.00
_cell.angle_gamma   90.00
#
_symmetry.space_group_name_H-M   'P 1'
#
loop_
_entity.id
_entity.type
_entity.pdbx_description
1 polymer ?
#
loop_
_entity_poly.entity_id
_entity_poly.type
_entity_poly.pdbx_seq_one_letter_code
_entity_poly.pdbx_strand_id
1 'polypeptide(L)'
;MQEIFEKKRRRRESHNAVERRRRENINERINELATLLPDSREAIKSNKGTILRKSVDHIRYLHDKLRQHQQRIQELESALELYRVRLGQQMMPPPGHPLDLSAIQPHYHHPSLPPPSNIKDM
;
A
#
# COMPACT_ATOMS: atom_id res chain seq x y z
N MET A 1 -26.90 38.49 34.41
CA MET A 1 -25.80 37.73 34.93
C MET A 1 -25.92 36.25 34.70
N GLN A 2 -27.04 35.66 34.97
CA GLN A 2 -27.22 34.23 34.77
C GLN A 2 -27.08 33.85 33.30
N GLU A 3 -27.50 34.65 32.40
CA GLU A 3 -27.40 34.37 30.96
C GLU A 3 -25.95 34.25 30.53
N ILE A 4 -25.09 35.06 31.08
CA ILE A 4 -23.68 35.05 30.74
C ILE A 4 -23.02 33.76 31.25
N PHE A 5 -23.39 33.34 32.46
CA PHE A 5 -22.88 32.11 33.02
C PHE A 5 -23.35 30.89 32.22
N GLU A 6 -24.59 30.92 31.78
CA GLU A 6 -25.14 29.85 30.99
C GLU A 6 -24.47 29.74 29.63
N LYS A 7 -24.20 30.89 29.01
CA LYS A 7 -23.49 30.89 27.74
C LYS A 7 -22.11 30.35 27.88
N LYS A 8 -21.40 30.73 28.93
CA LYS A 8 -20.06 30.21 29.18
C LYS A 8 -20.08 28.72 29.43
N ARG A 9 -21.07 28.25 30.16
CA ARG A 9 -21.20 26.84 30.44
C ARG A 9 -21.45 26.04 29.17
N ARG A 10 -22.36 26.54 28.32
CA ARG A 10 -22.66 25.87 27.06
C ARG A 10 -21.45 25.80 26.16
N ARG A 11 -20.67 26.88 26.11
CA ARG A 11 -19.46 26.90 25.31
C ARG A 11 -18.47 25.87 25.80
N ARG A 12 -18.31 25.76 27.09
CA ARG A 12 -17.39 24.79 27.66
C ARG A 12 -17.85 23.36 27.39
N GLU A 13 -19.15 23.12 27.57
CA GLU A 13 -19.70 21.80 27.29
C GLU A 13 -19.55 21.42 25.83
N SER A 14 -19.81 22.34 24.94
CA SER A 14 -19.65 22.13 23.50
C SER A 14 -18.20 21.88 23.15
N HIS A 15 -17.31 22.67 23.70
CA HIS A 15 -15.89 22.51 23.49
C HIS A 15 -15.40 21.16 24.01
N ASN A 16 -15.88 20.76 25.19
CA ASN A 16 -15.52 19.48 25.77
C ASN A 16 -16.05 18.31 24.94
N ALA A 17 -17.23 18.46 24.38
CA ALA A 17 -17.81 17.43 23.53
C ALA A 17 -17.03 17.26 22.24
N VAL A 18 -16.60 18.36 21.64
CA VAL A 18 -15.78 18.31 20.44
C VAL A 18 -14.45 17.66 20.73
N GLU A 19 -13.83 18.04 21.86
CA GLU A 19 -12.54 17.46 22.23
C GLU A 19 -12.66 15.98 22.51
N ARG A 20 -13.74 15.55 23.12
CA ARG A 20 -13.97 14.14 23.40
C ARG A 20 -14.10 13.34 22.11
N ARG A 21 -14.87 13.87 21.15
CA ARG A 21 -15.04 13.20 19.85
C ARG A 21 -13.70 13.10 19.13
N ARG A 22 -12.89 14.14 19.20
CA ARG A 22 -11.58 14.13 18.58
C ARG A 22 -10.73 13.00 19.16
N ARG A 23 -10.74 12.86 20.48
CA ARG A 23 -9.98 11.80 21.14
C ARG A 23 -10.50 10.42 20.78
N GLU A 24 -11.80 10.27 20.72
CA GLU A 24 -12.41 9.00 20.35
C GLU A 24 -12.02 8.60 18.92
N ASN A 25 -12.05 9.56 18.00
CA ASN A 25 -11.66 9.28 16.62
C ASN A 25 -10.20 8.88 16.52
N ILE A 26 -9.34 9.58 17.24
CA ILE A 26 -7.92 9.24 17.24
C ILE A 26 -7.71 7.84 17.81
N ASN A 27 -8.39 7.53 18.89
CA ASN A 27 -8.27 6.21 19.50
C ASN A 27 -8.77 5.11 18.58
N GLU A 28 -9.84 5.36 17.84
CA GLU A 28 -10.33 4.41 16.86
C GLU A 28 -9.30 4.16 15.78
N ARG A 29 -8.67 5.21 15.28
CA ARG A 29 -7.65 5.07 14.23
C ARG A 29 -6.44 4.30 14.75
N ILE A 30 -6.06 4.55 15.99
CA ILE A 30 -4.94 3.83 16.60
C ILE A 30 -5.30 2.34 16.75
N ASN A 31 -6.52 2.05 17.16
CA ASN A 31 -6.96 0.66 17.25
C ASN A 31 -6.98 -0.01 15.89
N GLU A 32 -7.38 0.70 14.85
CA GLU A 32 -7.31 0.17 13.50
C GLU A 32 -5.88 -0.16 13.11
N LEU A 33 -4.96 0.73 13.41
CA LEU A 33 -3.54 0.48 13.15
C LEU A 33 -3.09 -0.80 13.84
N ALA A 34 -3.51 -0.99 15.09
CA ALA A 34 -3.13 -2.19 15.82
C ALA A 34 -3.61 -3.46 15.11
N THR A 35 -4.80 -3.42 14.53
CA THR A 35 -5.32 -4.60 13.84
C THR A 35 -4.59 -4.90 12.54
N LEU A 36 -3.94 -3.89 11.96
CA LEU A 36 -3.22 -4.06 10.72
C LEU A 36 -1.78 -4.54 10.91
N LEU A 37 -1.30 -4.51 12.14
CA LEU A 37 0.06 -4.95 12.41
C LEU A 37 0.15 -6.48 12.37
N PRO A 38 1.30 -7.02 12.00
CA PRO A 38 1.46 -8.48 11.91
C PRO A 38 1.20 -9.19 13.22
N ASP A 39 1.54 -8.52 14.35
CA ASP A 39 1.28 -9.09 15.65
C ASP A 39 0.09 -8.40 16.27
N SER A 40 -1.04 -8.44 15.61
CA SER A 40 -2.19 -7.66 16.03
C SER A 40 -2.66 -7.97 17.45
N ARG A 41 -2.53 -9.22 17.87
CA ARG A 41 -2.94 -9.58 19.22
C ARG A 41 -2.11 -8.87 20.27
N GLU A 42 -0.81 -8.83 20.06
CA GLU A 42 0.09 -8.13 20.96
C GLU A 42 -0.09 -6.64 20.84
N ALA A 43 -0.29 -6.16 19.64
CA ALA A 43 -0.46 -4.74 19.39
C ALA A 43 -1.69 -4.19 20.09
N ILE A 44 -2.79 -4.92 20.04
CA ILE A 44 -4.02 -4.48 20.66
C ILE A 44 -3.85 -4.33 22.17
N LYS A 45 -3.02 -5.17 22.77
CA LYS A 45 -2.76 -5.10 24.19
C LYS A 45 -1.75 -4.03 24.56
N SER A 46 -1.08 -3.46 23.58
CA SER A 46 -0.05 -2.49 23.82
C SER A 46 -0.65 -1.10 24.04
N ASN A 47 0.16 -0.20 24.54
CA ASN A 47 -0.29 1.17 24.69
C ASN A 47 -0.22 1.89 23.33
N LYS A 48 -0.83 3.06 23.27
CA LYS A 48 -0.93 3.82 22.03
C LYS A 48 0.43 4.19 21.44
N GLY A 49 1.35 4.58 22.27
CA GLY A 49 2.69 4.94 21.82
C GLY A 49 3.39 3.77 21.16
N THR A 50 3.23 2.60 21.73
CA THR A 50 3.82 1.38 21.17
C THR A 50 3.17 1.02 19.84
N ILE A 51 1.85 1.15 19.75
CA ILE A 51 1.14 0.88 18.51
C ILE A 51 1.63 1.82 17.41
N LEU A 52 1.76 3.10 17.73
CA LEU A 52 2.22 4.08 16.75
C LEU A 52 3.64 3.80 16.29
N ARG A 53 4.51 3.44 17.21
CA ARG A 53 5.90 3.14 16.87
C ARG A 53 6.00 1.90 16.00
N LYS A 54 5.28 0.85 16.37
CA LYS A 54 5.25 -0.38 15.59
C LYS A 54 4.67 -0.14 14.20
N SER A 55 3.68 0.76 14.12
CA SER A 55 3.08 1.11 12.83
C SER A 55 4.09 1.80 11.93
N VAL A 56 4.86 2.72 12.47
CA VAL A 56 5.89 3.39 11.69
C VAL A 56 6.91 2.37 11.19
N ASP A 57 7.37 1.50 12.07
CA ASP A 57 8.34 0.48 11.68
C ASP A 57 7.79 -0.45 10.62
N HIS A 58 6.54 -0.83 10.76
CA HIS A 58 5.92 -1.73 9.81
C HIS A 58 5.73 -1.06 8.45
N ILE A 59 5.38 0.21 8.43
CA ILE A 59 5.26 0.95 7.18
C ILE A 59 6.61 1.01 6.48
N ARG A 60 7.67 1.28 7.20
CA ARG A 60 9.03 1.28 6.62
C ARG A 60 9.40 -0.08 6.07
N TYR A 61 9.08 -1.12 6.83
CA TYR A 61 9.31 -2.48 6.39
C TYR A 61 8.57 -2.78 5.09
N LEU A 62 7.31 -2.38 5.01
CA LEU A 62 6.51 -2.61 3.81
C LEU A 62 7.04 -1.83 2.62
N HIS A 63 7.51 -0.62 2.83
CA HIS A 63 8.13 0.16 1.76
C HIS A 63 9.38 -0.53 1.22
N ASP A 64 10.20 -1.05 2.11
CA ASP A 64 11.40 -1.77 1.70
C ASP A 64 11.05 -3.05 0.96
N LYS A 65 10.07 -3.79 1.44
CA LYS A 65 9.63 -5.00 0.79
C LYS A 65 9.07 -4.71 -0.59
N LEU A 66 8.29 -3.65 -0.70
CA LEU A 66 7.73 -3.26 -1.98
C LEU A 66 8.83 -2.93 -2.97
N ARG A 67 9.84 -2.20 -2.53
CA ARG A 67 10.99 -1.85 -3.37
C ARG A 67 11.74 -3.09 -3.81
N GLN A 68 11.97 -4.03 -2.90
CA GLN A 68 12.63 -5.28 -3.23
C GLN A 68 11.83 -6.09 -4.24
N HIS A 69 10.54 -6.18 -4.05
CA HIS A 69 9.70 -6.91 -4.97
C HIS A 69 9.63 -6.25 -6.34
N GLN A 70 9.57 -4.94 -6.39
CA GLN A 70 9.58 -4.23 -7.67
C GLN A 70 10.89 -4.48 -8.40
N GLN A 71 11.98 -4.46 -7.69
CA GLN A 71 13.28 -4.72 -8.26
C GLN A 71 13.35 -6.15 -8.78
N ARG A 72 12.82 -7.10 -8.01
CA ARG A 72 12.79 -8.49 -8.43
C ARG A 72 11.93 -8.70 -9.67
N ILE A 73 10.80 -8.01 -9.72
CA ILE A 73 9.94 -8.06 -10.89
C ILE A 73 10.68 -7.56 -12.12
N GLN A 74 11.39 -6.45 -12.00
CA GLN A 74 12.17 -5.92 -13.10
C GLN A 74 13.26 -6.89 -13.54
N GLU A 75 13.93 -7.53 -12.60
CA GLU A 75 14.95 -8.53 -12.91
C GLU A 75 14.34 -9.71 -13.65
N LEU A 76 13.21 -10.19 -13.17
CA LEU A 76 12.54 -11.30 -13.79
C LEU A 76 12.01 -10.95 -15.18
N GLU A 77 11.49 -9.75 -15.32
CA GLU A 77 11.02 -9.30 -16.63
C GLU A 77 12.18 -9.18 -17.63
N SER A 78 13.30 -8.66 -17.16
CA SER A 78 14.50 -8.56 -17.99
C SER A 78 15.02 -9.94 -18.38
N ALA A 79 15.04 -10.85 -17.42
CA ALA A 79 15.49 -12.22 -17.70
C ALA A 79 14.54 -12.91 -18.66
N LEU A 80 13.26 -12.70 -18.49
CA LEU A 80 12.26 -13.28 -19.39
C LEU A 80 12.40 -12.73 -20.79
N GLU A 81 12.62 -11.44 -20.92
CA GLU A 81 12.81 -10.82 -22.20
C GLU A 81 14.06 -11.36 -22.90
N LEU A 82 15.13 -11.50 -22.14
CA LEU A 82 16.36 -12.05 -22.67
C LEU A 82 16.17 -13.50 -23.13
N TYR A 83 15.48 -14.27 -22.32
CA TYR A 83 15.18 -15.66 -22.63
C TYR A 83 14.32 -15.74 -23.90
N ARG A 84 13.36 -14.87 -24.00
CA ARG A 84 12.47 -14.83 -25.17
C ARG A 84 13.23 -14.47 -26.45
N VAL A 85 14.15 -13.52 -26.34
CA VAL A 85 14.98 -13.13 -27.47
C VAL A 85 15.87 -14.31 -27.88
N ARG A 86 16.51 -14.97 -26.93
CA ARG A 86 17.34 -16.11 -27.24
C ARG A 86 16.54 -17.24 -27.87
N LEU A 87 15.38 -17.52 -27.31
CA LEU A 87 14.54 -18.57 -27.82
C LEU A 87 14.06 -18.20 -29.23
N GLY A 88 13.71 -16.95 -29.43
CA GLY A 88 13.30 -16.49 -30.73
C GLY A 88 14.41 -16.63 -31.77
N GLN A 89 15.61 -16.31 -31.38
CA GLN A 89 16.75 -16.46 -32.26
C GLN A 89 17.04 -17.91 -32.62
N GLN A 90 16.96 -18.76 -31.60
CA GLN A 90 17.21 -20.18 -31.81
C GLN A 90 16.13 -20.83 -32.63
N MET A 91 14.91 -20.40 -32.45
CA MET A 91 13.78 -20.97 -33.16
C MET A 91 13.43 -20.20 -34.40
N MET A 92 14.27 -19.27 -34.80
CA MET A 92 13.99 -18.47 -35.93
C MET A 92 13.92 -19.33 -37.18
N PRO A 93 12.85 -19.27 -37.91
CA PRO A 93 12.75 -20.09 -39.10
C PRO A 93 13.68 -19.54 -40.19
N PRO A 94 13.97 -20.32 -41.14
CA PRO A 94 14.82 -19.86 -42.24
C PRO A 94 14.17 -18.67 -42.92
N PRO A 95 14.96 -17.89 -43.58
CA PRO A 95 14.44 -16.72 -44.27
C PRO A 95 13.30 -17.09 -45.20
N GLY A 96 12.28 -16.31 -45.14
CA GLY A 96 11.12 -16.60 -45.98
C GLY A 96 10.02 -17.35 -45.29
N HIS A 97 10.28 -17.82 -44.09
CA HIS A 97 9.25 -18.51 -43.36
C HIS A 97 8.52 -17.50 -42.47
N PRO A 98 7.27 -17.33 -42.65
CA PRO A 98 6.57 -16.33 -41.91
C PRO A 98 6.32 -16.80 -40.53
N LEU A 99 6.94 -16.25 -39.62
CA LEU A 99 6.71 -16.62 -38.33
C LEU A 99 5.68 -15.72 -37.80
N ASP A 100 4.70 -16.21 -37.22
CA ASP A 100 3.64 -15.43 -36.73
C ASP A 100 3.99 -14.84 -35.38
N LEU A 101 4.91 -13.97 -35.36
CA LEU A 101 5.31 -13.32 -34.13
C LEU A 101 4.24 -12.37 -33.66
N SER A 102 3.49 -11.85 -34.56
CA SER A 102 2.46 -10.92 -34.15
C SER A 102 1.36 -11.58 -33.37
N ALA A 103 1.16 -12.86 -33.54
CA ALA A 103 0.17 -13.56 -32.74
C ALA A 103 0.66 -13.80 -31.35
N ILE A 104 1.96 -13.82 -31.17
CA ILE A 104 2.49 -14.09 -29.86
C ILE A 104 2.74 -12.83 -29.08
N GLN A 105 3.13 -11.78 -29.76
CA GLN A 105 3.48 -10.58 -29.09
C GLN A 105 2.43 -9.97 -28.22
N PRO A 106 1.25 -9.88 -28.66
CA PRO A 106 0.24 -9.19 -27.89
C PRO A 106 -0.01 -9.71 -26.51
N HIS A 107 0.33 -10.93 -26.34
CA HIS A 107 0.04 -11.48 -25.06
C HIS A 107 0.89 -10.99 -23.98
N TYR A 108 1.97 -10.38 -24.35
CA TYR A 108 2.87 -10.07 -23.35
C TYR A 108 2.69 -8.77 -22.79
N HIS A 109 1.97 -7.96 -23.51
CA HIS A 109 1.96 -6.82 -23.07
C HIS A 109 1.25 -6.62 -22.01
N HIS A 110 0.36 -6.98 -21.92
CA HIS A 110 -0.42 -6.60 -21.14
C HIS A 110 -0.36 -6.61 -19.88
N PRO A 111 0.13 -7.08 -19.45
CA PRO A 111 0.09 -7.18 -18.20
C PRO A 111 0.35 -6.10 -17.49
N SER A 112 0.96 -5.56 -17.85
CA SER A 112 1.30 -4.60 -17.32
C SER A 112 0.58 -3.97 -16.63
N LEU A 113 0.18 -4.07 -16.16
CA LEU A 113 -0.39 -3.71 -15.39
C LEU A 113 -0.32 -2.68 -14.77
N PRO A 114 -1.02 -2.07 -14.52
CA PRO A 114 -1.20 -0.98 -13.95
C PRO A 114 -1.15 -0.95 -12.59
N PRO A 115 -1.06 -1.77 -12.04
CA PRO A 115 -1.07 -1.75 -10.75
C PRO A 115 -0.38 -0.76 -10.04
N PRO A 116 0.72 -0.41 -10.39
CA PRO A 116 1.42 0.58 -9.66
C PRO A 116 0.64 1.83 -9.49
N SER A 117 -0.09 2.17 -10.45
CA SER A 117 -0.89 3.31 -10.31
C SER A 117 -1.88 3.19 -9.23
N ASN A 118 -2.41 2.05 -9.07
CA ASN A 118 -3.36 1.82 -8.02
C ASN A 118 -2.74 1.96 -6.67
N ILE A 119 -1.53 1.57 -6.54
CA ILE A 119 -0.82 1.70 -5.29
C ILE A 119 -0.60 3.17 -5.00
N LYS A 120 -0.35 3.96 -6.01
CA LYS A 120 -0.16 5.33 -5.77
C LYS A 120 -1.38 6.01 -5.28
N ASP A 121 -2.48 5.57 -5.68
CA ASP A 121 -3.72 6.17 -5.34
C ASP A 121 -4.11 5.92 -3.91
N MET A 122 -3.42 5.13 -3.24
CA MET A 122 -3.66 4.97 -1.85
C MET A 122 -3.03 6.10 -1.06
#